data_49e44cc5daf0f5d50e5fcf04e78a5a31
#
_entry.id   49e44cc5daf0f5d50e5fcf04e78a5a31
#
_cell.length_a   1.000
_cell.length_b   1.000
_cell.length_c   1.000
_cell.angle_alpha   90.00
_cell.angle_beta   90.00
_cell.angle_gamma   90.00
#
_symmetry.space_group_name_H-M   'P 1'
#
loop_
_entity.id
_entity.type
_entity.pdbx_description
1 polymer ?
#
loop_
_entity_poly.entity_id
_entity_poly.type
_entity_poly.pdbx_seq_one_letter_code
_entity_poly.pdbx_strand_id
1 'polypeptide(L)'
;KGKSEKLIGEVFSGMRNEVVISTKYSYDFENVDQIGHKELPQRFDPEFTNRALKNSLARLQTDYIDVYGLHNPKLRHIHDDTIFQTLDGLIGEGKIKTYQVALGPAIGWTEEGIEAMERKNVSAVQTVYNILEQTPGNELIERGAEKDVGILVRVPDASGILTGKVNENTKI
;
A
#
# COMPACT_ATOMS: atom_id res chain seq x y z
N LYS A 1 12.18 1.46 10.29
CA LYS A 1 12.82 1.44 8.97
C LYS A 1 12.99 -0.04 8.54
N GLY A 2 11.99 -0.62 7.86
CA GLY A 2 12.03 -1.99 7.36
C GLY A 2 11.91 -3.11 8.42
N LYS A 3 11.61 -2.80 9.68
CA LYS A 3 11.54 -3.78 10.77
C LYS A 3 10.42 -4.80 10.56
N SER A 4 9.24 -4.38 10.11
CA SER A 4 8.12 -5.29 9.83
C SER A 4 8.48 -6.30 8.74
N GLU A 5 9.10 -5.86 7.64
CA GLU A 5 9.53 -6.76 6.58
C GLU A 5 10.58 -7.78 7.06
N LYS A 6 11.54 -7.36 7.91
CA LYS A 6 12.51 -8.28 8.50
C LYS A 6 11.84 -9.36 9.35
N LEU A 7 10.90 -8.96 10.23
CA LEU A 7 10.18 -9.90 11.07
C LEU A 7 9.32 -10.87 10.24
N ILE A 8 8.65 -10.37 9.20
CA ILE A 8 7.88 -11.21 8.26
C ILE A 8 8.82 -12.20 7.56
N GLY A 9 9.96 -11.74 7.06
CA GLY A 9 10.95 -12.60 6.41
C GLY A 9 11.47 -13.69 7.33
N GLU A 10 11.81 -13.35 8.57
CA GLU A 10 12.26 -14.32 9.59
C GLU A 10 11.21 -15.38 9.92
N VAL A 11 9.95 -14.96 10.09
CA VAL A 11 8.85 -15.88 10.48
C VAL A 11 8.43 -16.79 9.32
N PHE A 12 8.37 -16.27 8.09
CA PHE A 12 7.79 -16.98 6.93
C PHE A 12 8.83 -17.54 5.95
N SER A 13 10.13 -17.50 6.27
CA SER A 13 11.19 -17.99 5.38
C SER A 13 11.01 -19.46 4.95
N GLY A 14 10.50 -20.31 5.85
CA GLY A 14 10.21 -21.73 5.56
C GLY A 14 8.82 -22.01 4.97
N MET A 15 7.95 -21.01 4.87
CA MET A 15 6.54 -21.16 4.49
C MET A 15 6.14 -20.11 3.42
N ARG A 16 7.11 -19.65 2.62
CA ARG A 16 6.88 -18.55 1.65
C ARG A 16 5.71 -18.77 0.71
N ASN A 17 5.49 -20.00 0.29
CA ASN A 17 4.42 -20.38 -0.62
C ASN A 17 3.04 -20.52 0.05
N GLU A 18 2.98 -20.45 1.37
CA GLU A 18 1.74 -20.58 2.15
C GLU A 18 1.15 -19.22 2.52
N VAL A 19 1.87 -18.13 2.21
CA VAL A 19 1.47 -16.77 2.59
C VAL A 19 1.47 -15.82 1.40
N VAL A 20 0.57 -14.84 1.44
CA VAL A 20 0.54 -13.71 0.52
C VAL A 20 1.22 -12.53 1.22
N ILE A 21 2.33 -12.05 0.66
CA ILE A 21 3.07 -10.91 1.20
C ILE A 21 2.72 -9.66 0.41
N SER A 22 2.22 -8.65 1.15
CA SER A 22 1.97 -7.31 0.63
C SER A 22 2.87 -6.29 1.34
N THR A 23 3.61 -5.50 0.59
CA THR A 23 4.36 -4.35 1.09
C THR A 23 4.27 -3.15 0.15
N LYS A 24 4.80 -2.01 0.56
CA LYS A 24 4.62 -0.73 -0.14
C LYS A 24 5.90 0.07 -0.21
N TYR A 25 5.99 0.96 -1.20
CA TYR A 25 7.10 1.89 -1.37
C TYR A 25 6.61 3.29 -1.74
N SER A 26 7.33 4.29 -1.42
CA SER A 26 7.33 5.67 -1.92
C SER A 26 8.32 6.54 -1.16
N TYR A 27 8.54 6.26 0.12
CA TYR A 27 9.33 7.10 1.01
C TYR A 27 10.77 6.62 1.11
N ASP A 28 11.73 7.49 0.82
CA ASP A 28 13.17 7.19 0.95
C ASP A 28 13.62 7.32 2.41
N PHE A 29 13.14 6.42 3.25
CA PHE A 29 13.47 6.39 4.68
C PHE A 29 14.89 5.87 4.99
N GLU A 30 15.62 5.42 3.99
CA GLU A 30 17.01 4.95 4.13
C GLU A 30 17.99 6.10 4.05
N ASN A 31 17.70 7.09 3.19
CA ASN A 31 18.58 8.23 2.92
C ASN A 31 18.09 9.55 3.55
N VAL A 32 16.85 9.59 4.03
CA VAL A 32 16.28 10.80 4.62
C VAL A 32 15.76 10.47 6.01
N ASP A 33 16.18 11.25 7.00
CA ASP A 33 15.66 11.14 8.35
C ASP A 33 14.33 11.89 8.49
N GLN A 34 13.36 11.22 9.11
CA GLN A 34 12.08 11.83 9.43
C GLN A 34 12.23 12.77 10.63
N ILE A 35 11.85 14.02 10.45
CA ILE A 35 11.85 15.04 11.52
C ILE A 35 10.41 15.26 11.97
N GLY A 36 10.11 14.83 13.19
CA GLY A 36 8.75 14.93 13.76
C GLY A 36 7.72 14.16 12.94
N HIS A 37 6.58 14.80 12.67
CA HIS A 37 5.47 14.23 11.90
C HIS A 37 5.47 14.66 10.42
N LYS A 38 6.52 15.31 9.93
CA LYS A 38 6.60 15.76 8.55
C LYS A 38 6.69 14.55 7.62
N GLU A 39 5.85 14.55 6.59
CA GLU A 39 5.88 13.50 5.56
C GLU A 39 7.24 13.50 4.84
N LEU A 40 7.82 12.32 4.67
CA LEU A 40 9.04 12.17 3.87
C LEU A 40 8.74 12.43 2.38
N PRO A 41 9.75 12.87 1.60
CA PRO A 41 9.58 12.99 0.17
C PRO A 41 9.19 11.66 -0.48
N GLN A 42 8.18 11.70 -1.33
CA GLN A 42 7.75 10.55 -2.11
C GLN A 42 8.58 10.43 -3.39
N ARG A 43 8.99 9.21 -3.70
CA ARG A 43 9.72 8.87 -4.93
C ARG A 43 9.07 7.65 -5.58
N PHE A 44 8.82 7.78 -6.89
CA PHE A 44 8.24 6.71 -7.72
C PHE A 44 9.04 6.53 -9.02
N ASP A 45 10.18 7.22 -9.17
CA ASP A 45 11.04 7.04 -10.33
C ASP A 45 11.55 5.59 -10.43
N PRO A 46 11.87 5.10 -11.66
CA PRO A 46 12.26 3.72 -11.88
C PRO A 46 13.48 3.27 -11.07
N GLU A 47 14.47 4.15 -10.90
CA GLU A 47 15.66 3.86 -10.11
C GLU A 47 15.30 3.59 -8.65
N PHE A 48 14.51 4.48 -8.06
CA PHE A 48 14.06 4.32 -6.68
C PHE A 48 13.16 3.10 -6.51
N THR A 49 12.22 2.86 -7.43
CA THR A 49 11.31 1.71 -7.41
C THR A 49 12.08 0.39 -7.38
N ASN A 50 13.07 0.23 -8.28
CA ASN A 50 13.92 -0.97 -8.33
C ASN A 50 14.77 -1.14 -7.07
N ARG A 51 15.35 -0.05 -6.55
CA ARG A 51 16.16 -0.08 -5.31
C ARG A 51 15.29 -0.44 -4.10
N ALA A 52 14.12 0.18 -3.96
CA ALA A 52 13.19 -0.10 -2.86
C ALA A 52 12.70 -1.54 -2.89
N LEU A 53 12.37 -2.07 -4.06
CA LEU A 53 11.99 -3.47 -4.23
C LEU A 53 13.13 -4.42 -3.84
N LYS A 54 14.34 -4.20 -4.34
CA LYS A 54 15.52 -5.02 -4.00
C LYS A 54 15.74 -5.07 -2.48
N ASN A 55 15.61 -3.93 -1.81
CA ASN A 55 15.79 -3.83 -0.37
C ASN A 55 14.64 -4.53 0.39
N SER A 56 13.40 -4.45 -0.10
CA SER A 56 12.25 -5.17 0.47
C SER A 56 12.40 -6.68 0.31
N LEU A 57 12.80 -7.17 -0.86
CA LEU A 57 13.07 -8.59 -1.12
C LEU A 57 14.16 -9.14 -0.16
N ALA A 58 15.25 -8.38 0.01
CA ALA A 58 16.32 -8.76 0.93
C ALA A 58 15.85 -8.82 2.39
N ARG A 59 15.03 -7.85 2.86
CA ARG A 59 14.47 -7.86 4.21
C ARG A 59 13.45 -8.98 4.43
N LEU A 60 12.63 -9.26 3.41
CA LEU A 60 11.62 -10.32 3.42
C LEU A 60 12.21 -11.72 3.19
N GLN A 61 13.49 -11.83 2.81
CA GLN A 61 14.19 -13.10 2.53
C GLN A 61 13.45 -13.93 1.46
N THR A 62 13.02 -13.28 0.36
CA THR A 62 12.24 -13.90 -0.72
C THR A 62 12.66 -13.33 -2.06
N ASP A 63 12.38 -14.09 -3.14
CA ASP A 63 12.68 -13.69 -4.51
C ASP A 63 11.54 -12.88 -5.16
N TYR A 64 10.35 -12.88 -4.55
CA TYR A 64 9.19 -12.18 -5.09
C TYR A 64 8.28 -11.65 -3.99
N ILE A 65 7.49 -10.63 -4.34
CA ILE A 65 6.41 -10.08 -3.51
C ILE A 65 5.08 -10.34 -4.23
N ASP A 66 4.06 -10.79 -3.49
CA ASP A 66 2.75 -11.05 -4.11
C ASP A 66 2.07 -9.75 -4.52
N VAL A 67 2.01 -8.76 -3.62
CA VAL A 67 1.36 -7.47 -3.89
C VAL A 67 2.29 -6.32 -3.51
N TYR A 68 2.83 -5.63 -4.51
CA TYR A 68 3.74 -4.49 -4.28
C TYR A 68 3.00 -3.17 -4.43
N GLY A 69 2.94 -2.35 -3.40
CA GLY A 69 2.04 -1.19 -3.34
C GLY A 69 2.72 0.16 -3.52
N LEU A 70 2.07 1.06 -4.29
CA LEU A 70 2.35 2.48 -4.21
C LEU A 70 1.77 3.04 -2.92
N HIS A 71 2.58 3.77 -2.13
CA HIS A 71 2.17 4.30 -0.83
C HIS A 71 1.81 5.78 -0.94
N ASN A 72 0.53 6.10 -0.76
CA ASN A 72 -0.04 7.44 -0.83
C ASN A 72 0.29 8.20 -2.14
N PRO A 73 0.21 7.58 -3.34
CA PRO A 73 0.48 8.30 -4.58
C PRO A 73 -0.56 9.39 -4.78
N LYS A 74 -0.15 10.57 -5.23
CA LYS A 74 -1.06 11.65 -5.64
C LYS A 74 -1.55 11.40 -7.07
N LEU A 75 -2.62 12.08 -7.47
CA LEU A 75 -3.21 11.95 -8.81
C LEU A 75 -2.19 12.07 -9.95
N ARG A 76 -1.24 13.02 -9.84
CA ARG A 76 -0.14 13.14 -10.79
C ARG A 76 0.72 11.88 -10.94
N HIS A 77 0.87 11.09 -9.87
CA HIS A 77 1.59 9.83 -9.91
C HIS A 77 0.75 8.70 -10.52
N ILE A 78 -0.57 8.74 -10.31
CA ILE A 78 -1.50 7.80 -10.95
C ILE A 78 -1.53 8.01 -12.47
N HIS A 79 -1.38 9.25 -12.93
CA HIS A 79 -1.34 9.59 -14.36
C HIS A 79 0.05 9.41 -15.01
N ASP A 80 1.09 9.11 -14.24
CA ASP A 80 2.45 8.89 -14.77
C ASP A 80 2.61 7.45 -15.27
N ASP A 81 2.54 7.27 -16.58
CA ASP A 81 2.69 5.96 -17.21
C ASP A 81 4.04 5.30 -16.94
N THR A 82 5.10 6.07 -16.68
CA THR A 82 6.45 5.54 -16.40
C THR A 82 6.44 4.69 -15.13
N ILE A 83 5.66 5.08 -14.13
CA ILE A 83 5.52 4.33 -12.86
C ILE A 83 4.92 2.94 -13.15
N PHE A 84 3.81 2.90 -13.88
CA PHE A 84 3.10 1.65 -14.17
C PHE A 84 3.86 0.76 -15.14
N GLN A 85 4.53 1.32 -16.16
CA GLN A 85 5.43 0.57 -17.04
C GLN A 85 6.60 -0.08 -16.26
N THR A 86 7.12 0.62 -15.24
CA THR A 86 8.17 0.05 -14.37
C THR A 86 7.61 -1.14 -13.58
N LEU A 87 6.43 -1.01 -12.99
CA LEU A 87 5.78 -2.10 -12.24
C LEU A 87 5.42 -3.28 -13.14
N ASP A 88 4.94 -3.03 -14.35
CA ASP A 88 4.65 -4.08 -15.35
C ASP A 88 5.92 -4.84 -15.76
N GLY A 89 7.05 -4.13 -15.89
CA GLY A 89 8.37 -4.75 -16.08
C GLY A 89 8.72 -5.71 -14.95
N LEU A 90 8.50 -5.29 -13.70
CA LEU A 90 8.76 -6.13 -12.52
C LEU A 90 7.84 -7.36 -12.43
N ILE A 91 6.61 -7.27 -12.94
CA ILE A 91 5.74 -8.45 -13.13
C ILE A 91 6.37 -9.38 -14.17
N GLY A 92 6.81 -8.84 -15.31
CA GLY A 92 7.48 -9.62 -16.36
C GLY A 92 8.75 -10.33 -15.89
N GLU A 93 9.48 -9.74 -14.96
CA GLU A 93 10.66 -10.33 -14.31
C GLU A 93 10.32 -11.36 -13.22
N GLY A 94 9.05 -11.51 -12.86
CA GLY A 94 8.60 -12.37 -11.76
C GLY A 94 8.97 -11.86 -10.36
N LYS A 95 9.37 -10.60 -10.23
CA LYS A 95 9.73 -9.98 -8.95
C LYS A 95 8.53 -9.58 -8.10
N ILE A 96 7.43 -9.26 -8.76
CA ILE A 96 6.13 -9.02 -8.11
C ILE A 96 5.05 -9.79 -8.90
N LYS A 97 3.99 -10.25 -8.23
CA LYS A 97 2.87 -10.91 -8.93
C LYS A 97 1.85 -9.90 -9.43
N THR A 98 1.59 -8.88 -8.62
CA THR A 98 0.67 -7.78 -8.93
C THR A 98 1.02 -6.56 -8.09
N TYR A 99 0.31 -5.44 -8.32
CA TYR A 99 0.50 -4.26 -7.51
C TYR A 99 -0.83 -3.65 -7.05
N GLN A 100 -0.74 -2.84 -6.01
CA GLN A 100 -1.87 -2.12 -5.42
C GLN A 100 -1.56 -0.63 -5.28
N VAL A 101 -2.60 0.16 -5.07
CA VAL A 101 -2.51 1.56 -4.68
C VAL A 101 -3.05 1.73 -3.26
N ALA A 102 -2.17 2.12 -2.32
CA ALA A 102 -2.58 2.44 -0.97
C ALA A 102 -2.81 3.96 -0.85
N LEU A 103 -4.05 4.35 -0.65
CA LEU A 103 -4.46 5.75 -0.55
C LEU A 103 -4.00 6.40 0.75
N GLY A 104 -3.95 7.72 0.77
CA GLY A 104 -3.60 8.50 1.96
C GLY A 104 -4.63 8.37 3.09
N PRO A 105 -4.27 8.86 4.30
CA PRO A 105 -5.12 8.71 5.49
C PRO A 105 -6.27 9.70 5.58
N ALA A 106 -6.27 10.76 4.76
CA ALA A 106 -7.29 11.81 4.81
C ALA A 106 -8.52 11.45 3.99
N ILE A 107 -9.65 12.05 4.30
CA ILE A 107 -10.84 12.08 3.45
C ILE A 107 -10.50 12.83 2.15
N GLY A 108 -10.97 12.35 0.99
CA GLY A 108 -10.78 13.04 -0.28
C GLY A 108 -9.85 12.36 -1.27
N TRP A 109 -9.52 11.09 -1.05
CA TRP A 109 -8.72 10.27 -1.96
C TRP A 109 -9.56 9.44 -2.93
N THR A 110 -10.79 9.87 -3.21
CA THR A 110 -11.72 9.15 -4.10
C THR A 110 -11.18 9.11 -5.52
N GLU A 111 -10.76 10.26 -6.04
CA GLU A 111 -10.29 10.39 -7.42
C GLU A 111 -9.04 9.54 -7.67
N GLU A 112 -8.05 9.60 -6.77
CA GLU A 112 -6.87 8.75 -6.85
C GLU A 112 -7.23 7.24 -6.83
N GLY A 113 -8.22 6.87 -6.04
CA GLY A 113 -8.69 5.48 -5.96
C GLY A 113 -9.37 5.02 -7.25
N ILE A 114 -10.28 5.80 -7.78
CA ILE A 114 -11.00 5.52 -9.03
C ILE A 114 -10.02 5.46 -10.21
N GLU A 115 -9.18 6.47 -10.37
CA GLU A 115 -8.20 6.54 -11.45
C GLU A 115 -7.18 5.39 -11.38
N ALA A 116 -6.81 4.97 -10.16
CA ALA A 116 -5.95 3.81 -9.99
C ALA A 116 -6.59 2.52 -10.51
N MET A 117 -7.91 2.35 -10.36
CA MET A 117 -8.63 1.16 -10.83
C MET A 117 -8.72 1.08 -12.37
N GLU A 118 -8.45 2.17 -13.07
CA GLU A 118 -8.35 2.16 -14.54
C GLU A 118 -6.99 1.63 -15.04
N ARG A 119 -6.02 1.45 -14.15
CA ARG A 119 -4.69 0.90 -14.50
C ARG A 119 -4.74 -0.62 -14.60
N LYS A 120 -4.25 -1.16 -15.72
CA LYS A 120 -4.42 -2.56 -16.17
C LYS A 120 -4.13 -3.63 -15.12
N ASN A 121 -3.06 -3.47 -14.34
CA ASN A 121 -2.58 -4.52 -13.42
C ASN A 121 -2.71 -4.11 -11.94
N VAL A 122 -3.52 -3.09 -11.63
CA VAL A 122 -3.89 -2.77 -10.26
C VAL A 122 -4.89 -3.80 -9.79
N SER A 123 -4.51 -4.65 -8.85
CA SER A 123 -5.37 -5.70 -8.32
C SER A 123 -6.13 -5.28 -7.06
N ALA A 124 -5.68 -4.23 -6.39
CA ALA A 124 -6.34 -3.74 -5.19
C ALA A 124 -6.09 -2.24 -4.95
N VAL A 125 -7.06 -1.62 -4.30
CA VAL A 125 -6.93 -0.29 -3.70
C VAL A 125 -7.06 -0.44 -2.18
N GLN A 126 -6.11 0.13 -1.42
CA GLN A 126 -6.16 0.12 0.03
C GLN A 126 -6.63 1.47 0.56
N THR A 127 -7.68 1.47 1.39
CA THR A 127 -8.26 2.68 1.96
C THR A 127 -8.64 2.51 3.43
N VAL A 128 -8.79 3.62 4.15
CA VAL A 128 -9.44 3.61 5.47
C VAL A 128 -10.94 3.37 5.26
N TYR A 129 -11.49 2.40 6.00
CA TYR A 129 -12.91 2.13 5.98
C TYR A 129 -13.35 1.47 7.28
N ASN A 130 -14.34 2.04 7.92
CA ASN A 130 -14.99 1.51 9.11
C ASN A 130 -16.38 2.17 9.26
N ILE A 131 -17.17 1.77 10.26
CA ILE A 131 -18.52 2.28 10.46
C ILE A 131 -18.59 3.81 10.66
N LEU A 132 -17.51 4.44 11.13
CA LEU A 132 -17.43 5.89 11.39
C LEU A 132 -16.82 6.66 10.18
N GLU A 133 -16.06 5.98 9.34
CA GLU A 133 -15.33 6.56 8.21
C GLU A 133 -15.64 5.77 6.93
N GLN A 134 -16.72 6.13 6.25
CA GLN A 134 -17.22 5.41 5.07
C GLN A 134 -16.87 6.09 3.73
N THR A 135 -16.36 7.32 3.78
CA THR A 135 -15.87 8.04 2.59
C THR A 135 -14.34 8.00 2.57
N PRO A 136 -13.70 7.64 1.45
CA PRO A 136 -14.26 7.33 0.13
C PRO A 136 -14.68 5.85 -0.07
N GLY A 137 -14.61 5.02 0.97
CA GLY A 137 -14.73 3.57 0.87
C GLY A 137 -16.00 3.06 0.17
N ASN A 138 -17.17 3.66 0.41
CA ASN A 138 -18.41 3.22 -0.23
C ASN A 138 -18.32 3.29 -1.76
N GLU A 139 -17.88 4.42 -2.29
CA GLU A 139 -17.73 4.61 -3.75
C GLU A 139 -16.64 3.71 -4.34
N LEU A 140 -15.53 3.53 -3.61
CA LEU A 140 -14.44 2.65 -4.04
C LEU A 140 -14.86 1.18 -4.06
N ILE A 141 -15.70 0.74 -3.12
CA ILE A 141 -16.23 -0.64 -3.10
C ILE A 141 -17.10 -0.90 -4.32
N GLU A 142 -18.03 0.01 -4.65
CA GLU A 142 -18.89 -0.09 -5.82
C GLU A 142 -18.05 -0.13 -7.10
N ARG A 143 -17.12 0.80 -7.25
CA ARG A 143 -16.26 0.88 -8.43
C ARG A 143 -15.30 -0.31 -8.54
N GLY A 144 -14.75 -0.77 -7.42
CA GLY A 144 -13.89 -1.95 -7.38
C GLY A 144 -14.60 -3.22 -7.85
N ALA A 145 -15.88 -3.39 -7.46
CA ALA A 145 -16.70 -4.51 -7.92
C ALA A 145 -16.96 -4.48 -9.45
N GLU A 146 -17.14 -3.28 -10.02
CA GLU A 146 -17.30 -3.12 -11.48
C GLU A 146 -16.01 -3.43 -12.26
N LYS A 147 -14.86 -3.14 -11.66
CA LYS A 147 -13.53 -3.23 -12.30
C LYS A 147 -12.75 -4.51 -11.94
N ASP A 148 -13.31 -5.39 -11.14
CA ASP A 148 -12.63 -6.56 -10.58
C ASP A 148 -11.35 -6.19 -9.80
N VAL A 149 -11.41 -5.08 -9.05
CA VAL A 149 -10.33 -4.57 -8.20
C VAL A 149 -10.70 -4.74 -6.73
N GLY A 150 -9.87 -5.44 -5.97
CA GLY A 150 -10.09 -5.69 -4.54
C GLY A 150 -9.96 -4.43 -3.69
N ILE A 151 -10.71 -4.37 -2.60
CA ILE A 151 -10.57 -3.30 -1.60
C ILE A 151 -9.92 -3.86 -0.35
N LEU A 152 -8.75 -3.33 0.00
CA LEU A 152 -8.04 -3.66 1.23
C LEU A 152 -8.33 -2.59 2.28
N VAL A 153 -9.10 -2.98 3.27
CA VAL A 153 -9.50 -2.08 4.36
C VAL A 153 -8.38 -1.96 5.39
N ARG A 154 -8.08 -0.74 5.81
CA ARG A 154 -7.26 -0.44 6.97
C ARG A 154 -8.02 0.38 7.99
N VAL A 155 -7.57 0.39 9.25
CA VAL A 155 -8.21 1.06 10.39
C VAL A 155 -9.67 0.59 10.61
N PRO A 156 -9.96 -0.72 10.54
CA PRO A 156 -11.34 -1.21 10.69
C PRO A 156 -11.91 -0.98 12.08
N ASP A 157 -11.06 -0.79 13.08
CA ASP A 157 -11.42 -0.54 14.48
C ASP A 157 -11.49 0.96 14.84
N ALA A 158 -11.42 1.85 13.83
CA ALA A 158 -11.41 3.30 14.01
C ALA A 158 -10.37 3.76 15.05
N SER A 159 -9.12 3.30 14.91
CA SER A 159 -8.01 3.60 15.83
C SER A 159 -8.29 3.18 17.29
N GLY A 160 -9.02 2.09 17.45
CA GLY A 160 -9.35 1.51 18.76
C GLY A 160 -10.70 1.93 19.35
N ILE A 161 -11.39 2.90 18.75
CA ILE A 161 -12.70 3.38 19.26
C ILE A 161 -13.73 2.25 19.23
N LEU A 162 -13.75 1.44 18.18
CA LEU A 162 -14.73 0.36 18.00
C LEU A 162 -14.39 -0.93 18.78
N THR A 163 -13.30 -0.95 19.52
CA THR A 163 -12.88 -2.15 20.28
C THR A 163 -13.71 -2.40 21.55
N GLY A 164 -14.61 -1.49 21.93
CA GLY A 164 -15.35 -1.53 23.19
C GLY A 164 -14.53 -1.09 24.43
N LYS A 165 -13.25 -0.72 24.26
CA LYS A 165 -12.39 -0.22 25.35
C LYS A 165 -12.61 1.26 25.64
N VAL A 166 -13.19 2.00 24.69
CA VAL A 166 -13.53 3.42 24.82
C VAL A 166 -14.97 3.53 25.31
N ASN A 167 -15.18 4.26 26.41
CA ASN A 167 -16.47 4.51 27.00
C ASN A 167 -16.53 5.96 27.53
N GLU A 168 -17.67 6.36 28.11
CA GLU A 168 -17.93 7.72 28.64
C GLU A 168 -16.91 8.21 29.69
N ASN A 169 -16.20 7.30 30.35
CA ASN A 169 -15.17 7.62 31.35
C ASN A 169 -13.73 7.63 30.76
N THR A 170 -13.58 7.36 29.48
CA THR A 170 -12.27 7.32 28.85
C THR A 170 -11.75 8.75 28.64
N LYS A 171 -10.59 9.06 29.21
CA LYS A 171 -9.92 10.34 28.95
C LYS A 171 -9.21 10.23 27.58
N ILE A 172 -9.56 11.16 26.71
CA ILE A 172 -8.94 11.34 25.37
C ILE A 172 -7.78 12.32 25.49
#